data_e7402b422b2c3fa1db2ddd890ac4739c
#
_entry.id   e7402b422b2c3fa1db2ddd890ac4739c
#
_cell.length_a   1.000
_cell.length_b   1.000
_cell.length_c   1.000
_cell.angle_alpha   90.00
_cell.angle_beta   90.00
_cell.angle_gamma   90.00
#
_symmetry.space_group_name_H-M   'P 1'
#
loop_
_entity.id
_entity.type
_entity.pdbx_description
1 polymer ?
#
loop_
_entity_poly.entity_id
_entity_poly.type
_entity_poly.pdbx_seq_one_letter_code
_entity_poly.pdbx_strand_id
1 'polypeptide(L)'
;QLDLRKYDLIMSSSHAFAKGILTSPDQLHISYVHTPMRYAWDQMYTYLKQSKLSKIGFEFPIRLMLYKLREWDFYSSQRLDYVISNSNFTSKRIKKYWGLESEVIHPPVDIKRFNYKNSRGNFYISLNRLVPNKRVDLLIKAFNKLNLPLIIIGDGPERLKLEKISNSNIKFLRKISDKEVEKYMSRCKAFVY
;
A
#
# COMPACT_ATOMS: atom_id res chain seq x y z
N GLN A 1 15.16 -19.48 -3.77
CA GLN A 1 13.89 -19.88 -4.39
C GLN A 1 13.25 -20.98 -3.55
N LEU A 2 11.92 -20.94 -3.33
CA LEU A 2 11.20 -21.98 -2.60
C LEU A 2 10.99 -23.18 -3.52
N ASP A 3 11.21 -24.40 -3.00
CA ASP A 3 10.82 -25.64 -3.69
C ASP A 3 9.35 -25.96 -3.35
N LEU A 4 8.48 -25.84 -4.33
CA LEU A 4 7.04 -26.02 -4.19
C LEU A 4 6.53 -27.24 -4.99
N ARG A 5 7.41 -28.12 -5.48
CA ARG A 5 7.05 -29.27 -6.33
C ARG A 5 6.06 -30.25 -5.72
N LYS A 6 5.92 -30.25 -4.40
CA LYS A 6 4.98 -31.13 -3.66
C LYS A 6 3.53 -30.64 -3.61
N TYR A 7 3.24 -29.49 -4.21
CA TYR A 7 1.89 -28.88 -4.19
C TYR A 7 1.35 -28.79 -5.61
N ASP A 8 0.09 -29.13 -5.81
CA ASP A 8 -0.60 -29.05 -7.09
C ASP A 8 -1.13 -27.63 -7.35
N LEU A 9 -1.50 -26.92 -6.29
CA LEU A 9 -2.00 -25.54 -6.35
C LEU A 9 -1.09 -24.60 -5.58
N ILE A 10 -0.69 -23.52 -6.24
CA ILE A 10 0.08 -22.42 -5.64
C ILE A 10 -0.75 -21.15 -5.71
N MET A 11 -0.98 -20.55 -4.55
CA MET A 11 -1.62 -19.23 -4.46
C MET A 11 -0.61 -18.19 -3.99
N SER A 12 -0.41 -17.14 -4.77
CA SER A 12 0.48 -16.04 -4.39
C SER A 12 -0.28 -14.74 -4.18
N SER A 13 -0.01 -14.05 -3.05
CA SER A 13 -0.46 -12.69 -2.79
C SER A 13 0.69 -11.73 -3.12
N SER A 14 0.57 -11.00 -4.22
CA SER A 14 1.71 -10.33 -4.84
C SER A 14 1.51 -8.83 -5.07
N HIS A 15 2.50 -8.05 -4.67
CA HIS A 15 2.68 -6.67 -5.12
C HIS A 15 4.04 -6.47 -5.82
N ALA A 16 4.90 -7.50 -5.83
CA ALA A 16 6.21 -7.48 -6.48
C ALA A 16 6.68 -8.92 -6.83
N PHE A 17 7.39 -9.60 -5.91
CA PHE A 17 8.17 -10.79 -6.21
C PHE A 17 7.43 -12.12 -6.05
N ALA A 18 6.37 -12.19 -5.23
CA ALA A 18 5.70 -13.45 -4.91
C ALA A 18 5.16 -14.18 -6.14
N LYS A 19 4.69 -13.46 -7.16
CA LYS A 19 4.25 -14.06 -8.44
C LYS A 19 5.36 -14.70 -9.26
N GLY A 20 6.63 -14.44 -8.93
CA GLY A 20 7.79 -14.96 -9.65
C GLY A 20 8.17 -16.39 -9.28
N ILE A 21 7.35 -17.11 -8.55
CA ILE A 21 7.51 -18.52 -8.25
C ILE A 21 7.57 -19.32 -9.56
N LEU A 22 8.45 -20.32 -9.62
CA LEU A 22 8.51 -21.26 -10.75
C LEU A 22 7.65 -22.47 -10.43
N THR A 23 6.81 -22.84 -11.37
CA THR A 23 5.90 -23.98 -11.32
C THR A 23 6.22 -24.98 -12.41
N SER A 24 5.89 -26.25 -12.22
CA SER A 24 5.89 -27.29 -13.26
C SER A 24 4.62 -27.18 -14.13
N PRO A 25 4.59 -27.85 -15.29
CA PRO A 25 3.41 -27.85 -16.16
C PRO A 25 2.13 -28.40 -15.51
N ASP A 26 2.27 -29.28 -14.53
CA ASP A 26 1.15 -29.91 -13.83
C ASP A 26 0.65 -29.12 -12.62
N GLN A 27 1.30 -27.97 -12.30
CA GLN A 27 0.95 -27.13 -11.16
C GLN A 27 0.14 -25.91 -11.60
N LEU A 28 -0.93 -25.62 -10.87
CA LEU A 28 -1.73 -24.43 -11.08
C LEU A 28 -1.23 -23.26 -10.23
N HIS A 29 -0.94 -22.10 -10.85
CA HIS A 29 -0.52 -20.90 -10.15
C HIS A 29 -1.55 -19.77 -10.28
N ILE A 30 -2.25 -19.48 -9.19
CA ILE A 30 -3.19 -18.35 -9.08
C ILE A 30 -2.53 -17.21 -8.31
N SER A 31 -2.52 -16.02 -8.89
CA SER A 31 -1.94 -14.85 -8.22
C SER A 31 -2.99 -13.79 -7.90
N TYR A 32 -3.15 -13.48 -6.61
CA TYR A 32 -3.89 -12.32 -6.15
C TYR A 32 -2.97 -11.10 -6.17
N VAL A 33 -3.18 -10.23 -7.13
CA VAL A 33 -2.29 -9.11 -7.43
C VAL A 33 -2.79 -7.81 -6.79
N HIS A 34 -1.98 -7.25 -5.88
CA HIS A 34 -2.28 -5.95 -5.29
C HIS A 34 -1.97 -4.79 -6.25
N THR A 35 -0.91 -4.92 -7.04
CA THR A 35 -0.54 -4.01 -8.13
C THR A 35 0.71 -4.54 -8.84
N PRO A 36 0.90 -4.28 -10.15
CA PRO A 36 2.21 -4.34 -10.79
C PRO A 36 3.22 -3.43 -10.09
N MET A 37 4.51 -3.73 -10.18
CA MET A 37 5.58 -3.00 -9.48
C MET A 37 5.57 -1.50 -9.78
N ARG A 38 5.03 -0.68 -8.87
CA ARG A 38 4.83 0.76 -9.09
C ARG A 38 6.14 1.50 -9.36
N TYR A 39 7.20 1.15 -8.65
CA TYR A 39 8.52 1.77 -8.79
C TYR A 39 9.26 1.38 -10.08
N ALA A 40 8.87 0.26 -10.71
CA ALA A 40 9.41 -0.13 -12.00
C ALA A 40 8.62 0.47 -13.18
N TRP A 41 7.34 0.81 -12.98
CA TRP A 41 6.43 1.33 -14.00
C TRP A 41 6.15 2.83 -13.82
N ASP A 42 4.93 3.19 -13.50
CA ASP A 42 4.40 4.56 -13.53
C ASP A 42 4.98 5.51 -12.47
N GLN A 43 5.49 4.98 -11.36
CA GLN A 43 6.08 5.80 -10.29
C GLN A 43 7.61 5.85 -10.30
N MET A 44 8.25 5.32 -11.31
CA MET A 44 9.71 5.29 -11.42
C MET A 44 10.34 6.65 -11.15
N TYR A 45 9.88 7.70 -11.84
CA TYR A 45 10.43 9.06 -11.67
C TYR A 45 10.22 9.64 -10.26
N THR A 46 9.11 9.29 -9.61
CA THR A 46 8.86 9.72 -8.23
C THR A 46 9.87 9.08 -7.26
N TYR A 47 10.12 7.79 -7.42
CA TYR A 47 11.11 7.07 -6.61
C TYR A 47 12.53 7.55 -6.88
N LEU A 48 12.90 7.80 -8.14
CA LEU A 48 14.20 8.38 -8.50
C LEU A 48 14.43 9.73 -7.81
N LYS A 49 13.46 10.66 -7.87
CA LYS A 49 13.55 11.97 -7.20
C LYS A 49 13.69 11.88 -5.68
N GLN A 50 13.13 10.85 -5.06
CA GLN A 50 13.21 10.61 -3.61
C GLN A 50 14.46 9.84 -3.19
N SER A 51 15.14 9.17 -4.12
CA SER A 51 16.33 8.38 -3.86
C SER A 51 17.54 9.29 -3.56
N LYS A 52 18.20 9.03 -2.44
CA LYS A 52 19.46 9.69 -2.11
C LYS A 52 20.57 9.33 -3.11
N LEU A 53 20.60 8.07 -3.58
CA LEU A 53 21.58 7.57 -4.54
C LEU A 53 21.44 8.24 -5.91
N SER A 54 20.22 8.52 -6.36
CA SER A 54 19.99 9.26 -7.60
C SER A 54 20.58 10.67 -7.53
N LYS A 55 20.51 11.32 -6.36
CA LYS A 55 21.03 12.67 -6.16
C LYS A 55 22.57 12.77 -6.18
N ILE A 56 23.29 11.69 -5.98
CA ILE A 56 24.76 11.61 -5.98
C ILE A 56 25.33 10.99 -7.28
N GLY A 57 24.57 11.05 -8.38
CA GLY A 57 25.05 10.63 -9.70
C GLY A 57 24.75 9.17 -10.10
N PHE A 58 24.14 8.37 -9.23
CA PHE A 58 23.80 6.96 -9.53
C PHE A 58 22.45 6.78 -10.24
N GLU A 59 21.95 7.81 -10.90
CA GLU A 59 20.63 7.72 -11.57
C GLU A 59 20.62 6.72 -12.73
N PHE A 60 21.67 6.69 -13.55
CA PHE A 60 21.74 5.79 -14.71
C PHE A 60 21.75 4.30 -14.31
N PRO A 61 22.62 3.82 -13.41
CA PRO A 61 22.59 2.44 -12.93
C PRO A 61 21.23 2.06 -12.31
N ILE A 62 20.60 2.97 -11.55
CA ILE A 62 19.27 2.72 -10.97
C ILE A 62 18.23 2.57 -12.06
N ARG A 63 18.25 3.40 -13.11
CA ARG A 63 17.33 3.28 -14.25
C ARG A 63 17.50 1.95 -14.98
N LEU A 64 18.75 1.49 -15.18
CA LEU A 64 19.03 0.20 -15.80
C LEU A 64 18.50 -0.96 -14.94
N MET A 65 18.70 -0.91 -13.62
CA MET A 65 18.14 -1.90 -12.70
C MET A 65 16.62 -1.91 -12.74
N LEU A 66 15.97 -0.75 -12.73
CA LEU A 66 14.50 -0.64 -12.82
C LEU A 66 13.97 -1.13 -14.17
N TYR A 67 14.73 -0.95 -15.26
CA TYR A 67 14.40 -1.52 -16.56
C TYR A 67 14.41 -3.05 -16.51
N LYS A 68 15.47 -3.65 -15.95
CA LYS A 68 15.55 -5.10 -15.75
C LYS A 68 14.47 -5.66 -14.83
N LEU A 69 14.12 -4.93 -13.78
CA LEU A 69 12.99 -5.30 -12.92
C LEU A 69 11.66 -5.24 -13.65
N ARG A 70 11.47 -4.32 -14.59
CA ARG A 70 10.28 -4.23 -15.43
C ARG A 70 10.16 -5.41 -16.39
N GLU A 71 11.27 -5.79 -17.05
CA GLU A 71 11.33 -6.99 -17.88
C GLU A 71 10.97 -8.23 -17.04
N TRP A 72 11.58 -8.37 -15.87
CA TRP A 72 11.30 -9.47 -14.96
C TRP A 72 9.84 -9.48 -14.49
N ASP A 73 9.28 -8.32 -14.15
CA ASP A 73 7.89 -8.16 -13.72
C ASP A 73 6.91 -8.61 -14.82
N PHE A 74 7.20 -8.24 -16.07
CA PHE A 74 6.44 -8.67 -17.23
C PHE A 74 6.56 -10.19 -17.46
N TYR A 75 7.79 -10.70 -17.62
CA TYR A 75 7.99 -12.13 -17.93
C TYR A 75 7.51 -13.06 -16.81
N SER A 76 7.68 -12.67 -15.56
CA SER A 76 7.16 -13.45 -14.43
C SER A 76 5.63 -13.50 -14.38
N SER A 77 4.95 -12.47 -14.86
CA SER A 77 3.49 -12.46 -14.93
C SER A 77 2.92 -13.39 -16.01
N GLN A 78 3.67 -13.63 -17.11
CA GLN A 78 3.25 -14.51 -18.19
C GLN A 78 3.21 -16.00 -17.80
N ARG A 79 3.75 -16.37 -16.64
CA ARG A 79 3.71 -17.73 -16.11
C ARG A 79 2.55 -18.01 -15.15
N LEU A 80 1.69 -17.02 -14.96
CA LEU A 80 0.49 -17.16 -14.13
C LEU A 80 -0.62 -17.83 -14.94
N ASP A 81 -1.26 -18.85 -14.39
CA ASP A 81 -2.41 -19.48 -15.01
C ASP A 81 -3.67 -18.63 -14.81
N TYR A 82 -3.84 -18.06 -13.59
CA TYR A 82 -4.95 -17.16 -13.30
C TYR A 82 -4.49 -15.93 -12.53
N VAL A 83 -5.04 -14.78 -12.93
CA VAL A 83 -4.73 -13.48 -12.32
C VAL A 83 -6.00 -12.90 -11.69
N ILE A 84 -5.94 -12.67 -10.39
CA ILE A 84 -6.98 -11.99 -9.65
C ILE A 84 -6.45 -10.61 -9.23
N SER A 85 -7.22 -9.57 -9.46
CA SER A 85 -6.88 -8.21 -9.06
C SER A 85 -7.75 -7.73 -7.89
N ASN A 86 -7.19 -6.93 -6.99
CA ASN A 86 -7.90 -6.41 -5.83
C ASN A 86 -8.89 -5.28 -6.15
N SER A 87 -8.88 -4.74 -7.35
CA SER A 87 -9.73 -3.63 -7.78
C SER A 87 -9.73 -3.44 -9.30
N ASN A 88 -10.75 -2.77 -9.82
CA ASN A 88 -10.81 -2.37 -11.23
C ASN A 88 -9.59 -1.51 -11.65
N PHE A 89 -9.08 -0.68 -10.74
CA PHE A 89 -7.87 0.12 -11.01
C PHE A 89 -6.65 -0.78 -11.21
N THR A 90 -6.47 -1.78 -10.36
CA THR A 90 -5.37 -2.76 -10.49
C THR A 90 -5.53 -3.61 -11.74
N SER A 91 -6.76 -4.03 -12.09
CA SER A 91 -7.05 -4.77 -13.32
C SER A 91 -6.61 -3.96 -14.56
N LYS A 92 -6.97 -2.68 -14.63
CA LYS A 92 -6.52 -1.79 -15.73
C LYS A 92 -4.99 -1.68 -15.79
N ARG A 93 -4.28 -1.69 -14.67
CA ARG A 93 -2.82 -1.68 -14.63
C ARG A 93 -2.22 -3.00 -15.11
N ILE A 94 -2.79 -4.14 -14.70
CA ILE A 94 -2.40 -5.47 -15.16
C ILE A 94 -2.53 -5.54 -16.69
N LYS A 95 -3.67 -5.14 -17.21
CA LYS A 95 -3.90 -5.09 -18.67
C LYS A 95 -2.89 -4.18 -19.37
N LYS A 96 -2.62 -2.99 -18.81
CA LYS A 96 -1.69 -2.01 -19.38
C LYS A 96 -0.25 -2.50 -19.41
N TYR A 97 0.24 -3.12 -18.32
CA TYR A 97 1.66 -3.42 -18.15
C TYR A 97 2.03 -4.86 -18.47
N TRP A 98 1.12 -5.79 -18.29
CA TRP A 98 1.36 -7.23 -18.52
C TRP A 98 0.59 -7.77 -19.72
N GLY A 99 -0.40 -7.03 -20.24
CA GLY A 99 -1.26 -7.48 -21.34
C GLY A 99 -2.27 -8.56 -20.93
N LEU A 100 -2.36 -8.90 -19.65
CA LEU A 100 -3.22 -9.95 -19.13
C LEU A 100 -4.60 -9.44 -18.71
N GLU A 101 -5.61 -10.30 -18.84
CA GLU A 101 -6.89 -10.08 -18.19
C GLU A 101 -6.82 -10.53 -16.74
N SER A 102 -7.68 -9.97 -15.89
CA SER A 102 -7.77 -10.38 -14.48
C SER A 102 -9.20 -10.28 -13.98
N GLU A 103 -9.61 -11.24 -13.18
CA GLU A 103 -10.84 -11.18 -12.41
C GLU A 103 -10.69 -10.21 -11.23
N VAL A 104 -11.74 -9.43 -10.95
CA VAL A 104 -11.70 -8.47 -9.83
C VAL A 104 -12.38 -9.08 -8.61
N ILE A 105 -11.60 -9.34 -7.57
CA ILE A 105 -12.10 -9.76 -6.26
C ILE A 105 -11.62 -8.74 -5.23
N HIS A 106 -12.53 -7.93 -4.71
CA HIS A 106 -12.19 -6.93 -3.71
C HIS A 106 -11.74 -7.55 -2.39
N PRO A 107 -10.77 -6.92 -1.67
CA PRO A 107 -10.35 -7.41 -0.36
C PRO A 107 -11.53 -7.49 0.62
N PRO A 108 -11.65 -8.57 1.39
CA PRO A 108 -12.71 -8.68 2.39
C PRO A 108 -12.48 -7.70 3.53
N VAL A 109 -13.56 -7.19 4.11
CA VAL A 109 -13.54 -6.32 5.29
C VAL A 109 -14.34 -7.00 6.39
N ASP A 110 -13.74 -7.18 7.56
CA ASP A 110 -14.44 -7.66 8.76
C ASP A 110 -15.29 -6.53 9.36
N ILE A 111 -16.52 -6.42 8.84
CA ILE A 111 -17.47 -5.39 9.30
C ILE A 111 -17.95 -5.63 10.72
N LYS A 112 -17.93 -6.88 11.23
CA LYS A 112 -18.37 -7.23 12.59
C LYS A 112 -17.41 -6.71 13.66
N ARG A 113 -16.17 -6.43 13.28
CA ARG A 113 -15.14 -5.88 14.14
C ARG A 113 -15.48 -4.48 14.65
N PHE A 114 -16.21 -3.69 13.87
CA PHE A 114 -16.51 -2.29 14.19
C PHE A 114 -17.94 -2.15 14.69
N ASN A 115 -18.11 -2.06 16.01
CA ASN A 115 -19.41 -1.89 16.62
C ASN A 115 -19.83 -0.42 16.67
N TYR A 116 -20.91 -0.07 15.99
CA TYR A 116 -21.48 1.27 15.99
C TYR A 116 -22.19 1.54 17.33
N LYS A 117 -21.57 2.32 18.21
CA LYS A 117 -22.22 2.85 19.39
C LYS A 117 -22.58 4.32 19.18
N ASN A 118 -23.77 4.70 19.66
CA ASN A 118 -24.39 6.00 19.41
C ASN A 118 -23.68 7.21 20.07
N SER A 119 -22.66 7.02 20.90
CA SER A 119 -21.92 8.14 21.54
C SER A 119 -20.69 8.51 20.71
N ARG A 120 -20.84 9.46 19.80
CA ARG A 120 -19.71 10.02 19.04
C ARG A 120 -18.94 11.03 19.88
N GLY A 121 -17.62 10.86 19.96
CA GLY A 121 -16.72 11.87 20.48
C GLY A 121 -16.54 13.03 19.50
N ASN A 122 -16.04 14.15 20.01
CA ASN A 122 -15.81 15.35 19.18
C ASN A 122 -14.36 15.37 18.62
N PHE A 123 -13.92 14.31 17.97
CA PHE A 123 -12.59 14.24 17.35
C PHE A 123 -12.63 13.49 16.02
N TYR A 124 -11.68 13.82 15.17
CA TYR A 124 -11.40 13.14 13.91
C TYR A 124 -10.21 12.21 14.10
N ILE A 125 -10.12 11.15 13.28
CA ILE A 125 -9.05 10.17 13.35
C ILE A 125 -8.44 9.93 11.97
N SER A 126 -7.13 9.78 11.94
CA SER A 126 -6.40 9.28 10.77
C SER A 126 -5.47 8.15 11.18
N LEU A 127 -5.48 7.04 10.45
CA LEU A 127 -4.64 5.87 10.70
C LEU A 127 -3.74 5.64 9.48
N ASN A 128 -2.45 5.98 9.61
CA ASN A 128 -1.53 5.96 8.49
C ASN A 128 -0.11 5.59 8.93
N ARG A 129 0.62 4.93 8.02
CA ARG A 129 2.08 4.96 8.09
C ARG A 129 2.56 6.38 7.72
N LEU A 130 3.40 6.98 8.55
CA LEU A 130 3.87 8.36 8.36
C LEU A 130 5.03 8.42 7.36
N VAL A 131 4.66 8.29 6.08
CA VAL A 131 5.57 8.30 4.92
C VAL A 131 5.11 9.34 3.88
N PRO A 132 6.02 9.88 3.03
CA PRO A 132 5.71 11.00 2.14
C PRO A 132 4.50 10.79 1.22
N ASN A 133 4.31 9.57 0.70
CA ASN A 133 3.22 9.25 -0.22
C ASN A 133 1.83 9.22 0.43
N LYS A 134 1.74 9.24 1.75
CA LYS A 134 0.45 9.32 2.48
C LYS A 134 -0.03 10.77 2.70
N ARG A 135 0.82 11.75 2.39
CA ARG A 135 0.49 13.18 2.41
C ARG A 135 -0.18 13.66 3.70
N VAL A 136 0.24 13.08 4.84
CA VAL A 136 -0.27 13.48 6.16
C VAL A 136 0.02 14.97 6.46
N ASP A 137 1.02 15.55 5.81
CA ASP A 137 1.32 16.98 5.83
C ASP A 137 0.13 17.84 5.38
N LEU A 138 -0.61 17.42 4.35
CA LEU A 138 -1.79 18.13 3.88
C LEU A 138 -2.95 18.06 4.88
N LEU A 139 -3.14 16.87 5.49
CA LEU A 139 -4.14 16.69 6.52
C LEU A 139 -3.87 17.59 7.72
N ILE A 140 -2.63 17.67 8.20
CA ILE A 140 -2.23 18.55 9.31
C ILE A 140 -2.49 20.01 8.97
N LYS A 141 -2.09 20.49 7.78
CA LYS A 141 -2.33 21.86 7.34
C LYS A 141 -3.82 22.20 7.35
N ALA A 142 -4.67 21.29 6.89
CA ALA A 142 -6.13 21.48 6.90
C ALA A 142 -6.67 21.58 8.34
N PHE A 143 -6.27 20.68 9.23
CA PHE A 143 -6.74 20.65 10.61
C PHE A 143 -6.16 21.77 11.48
N ASN A 144 -4.95 22.24 11.21
CA ASN A 144 -4.40 23.46 11.82
C ASN A 144 -5.28 24.68 11.49
N LYS A 145 -5.72 24.81 10.21
CA LYS A 145 -6.59 25.90 9.77
C LYS A 145 -8.00 25.79 10.36
N LEU A 146 -8.56 24.58 10.43
CA LEU A 146 -9.91 24.34 10.96
C LEU A 146 -9.96 24.38 12.48
N ASN A 147 -8.84 24.26 13.17
CA ASN A 147 -8.72 24.14 14.62
C ASN A 147 -9.62 23.04 15.24
N LEU A 148 -9.80 21.93 14.51
CA LEU A 148 -10.62 20.80 14.95
C LEU A 148 -9.73 19.71 15.58
N PRO A 149 -10.22 18.98 16.60
CA PRO A 149 -9.45 17.91 17.25
C PRO A 149 -9.17 16.76 16.30
N LEU A 150 -7.89 16.46 16.05
CA LEU A 150 -7.45 15.34 15.20
C LEU A 150 -6.52 14.41 15.98
N ILE A 151 -6.77 13.11 15.90
CA ILE A 151 -5.88 12.08 16.40
C ILE A 151 -5.26 11.35 15.22
N ILE A 152 -3.93 11.43 15.10
CA ILE A 152 -3.16 10.69 14.10
C ILE A 152 -2.54 9.47 14.74
N ILE A 153 -2.93 8.29 14.28
CA ILE A 153 -2.41 7.00 14.77
C ILE A 153 -1.46 6.43 13.71
N GLY A 154 -0.26 6.11 14.14
CA GLY A 154 0.76 5.49 13.31
C GLY A 154 2.17 5.99 13.57
N ASP A 155 3.13 5.41 12.85
CA ASP A 155 4.54 5.78 12.94
C ASP A 155 5.20 5.78 11.56
N GLY A 156 6.38 6.40 11.47
CA GLY A 156 7.15 6.45 10.25
C GLY A 156 8.21 7.55 10.24
N PRO A 157 9.06 7.57 9.20
CA PRO A 157 10.22 8.47 9.13
C PRO A 157 9.85 9.97 9.11
N GLU A 158 8.62 10.34 8.74
CA GLU A 158 8.18 11.74 8.73
C GLU A 158 7.61 12.23 10.06
N ARG A 159 7.49 11.36 11.09
CA ARG A 159 6.83 11.69 12.34
C ARG A 159 7.31 13.00 12.96
N LEU A 160 8.62 13.13 13.21
CA LEU A 160 9.19 14.33 13.85
C LEU A 160 8.92 15.62 13.05
N LYS A 161 8.96 15.52 11.72
CA LYS A 161 8.66 16.63 10.84
C LYS A 161 7.18 17.01 10.92
N LEU A 162 6.28 16.04 10.96
CA LEU A 162 4.84 16.22 11.03
C LEU A 162 4.41 16.80 12.39
N GLU A 163 4.99 16.32 13.48
CA GLU A 163 4.76 16.87 14.83
C GLU A 163 5.17 18.35 14.93
N LYS A 164 6.29 18.75 14.29
CA LYS A 164 6.76 20.14 14.29
C LYS A 164 5.82 21.12 13.60
N ILE A 165 5.04 20.67 12.63
CA ILE A 165 4.08 21.54 11.88
C ILE A 165 2.67 21.47 12.42
N SER A 166 2.43 20.69 13.46
CA SER A 166 1.12 20.46 14.05
C SER A 166 0.84 21.45 15.19
N ASN A 167 -0.37 21.98 15.23
CA ASN A 167 -0.85 22.78 16.36
C ASN A 167 -1.35 21.86 17.51
N SER A 168 -1.67 22.45 18.65
CA SER A 168 -2.10 21.76 19.87
C SER A 168 -3.39 20.94 19.74
N ASN A 169 -4.22 21.23 18.73
CA ASN A 169 -5.45 20.47 18.44
C ASN A 169 -5.18 19.10 17.78
N ILE A 170 -3.92 18.79 17.41
CA ILE A 170 -3.53 17.53 16.76
C ILE A 170 -2.71 16.68 17.72
N LYS A 171 -3.20 15.49 18.01
CA LYS A 171 -2.53 14.50 18.87
C LYS A 171 -1.99 13.35 18.06
N PHE A 172 -0.72 13.00 18.28
CA PHE A 172 -0.09 11.83 17.68
C PHE A 172 -0.08 10.66 18.68
N LEU A 173 -0.59 9.53 18.22
CA LEU A 173 -0.42 8.24 18.87
C LEU A 173 0.52 7.39 18.02
N ARG A 174 1.41 6.64 18.66
CA ARG A 174 2.23 5.62 17.99
C ARG A 174 1.36 4.43 17.59
N LYS A 175 1.99 3.34 17.20
CA LYS A 175 1.29 2.07 16.99
C LYS A 175 0.59 1.67 18.30
N ILE A 176 -0.71 1.57 18.27
CA ILE A 176 -1.58 1.11 19.33
C ILE A 176 -2.16 -0.26 18.97
N SER A 177 -2.77 -0.95 19.94
CA SER A 177 -3.40 -2.25 19.71
C SER A 177 -4.63 -2.13 18.80
N ASP A 178 -4.97 -3.21 18.11
CA ASP A 178 -6.15 -3.26 17.24
C ASP A 178 -7.45 -2.95 18.00
N LYS A 179 -7.57 -3.41 19.26
CA LYS A 179 -8.72 -3.08 20.13
C LYS A 179 -8.82 -1.59 20.43
N GLU A 180 -7.69 -0.91 20.60
CA GLU A 180 -7.68 0.54 20.79
C GLU A 180 -8.05 1.28 19.50
N VAL A 181 -7.57 0.80 18.33
CA VAL A 181 -7.98 1.34 17.03
C VAL A 181 -9.50 1.24 16.88
N GLU A 182 -10.09 0.08 17.17
CA GLU A 182 -11.54 -0.11 17.14
C GLU A 182 -12.28 0.87 18.06
N LYS A 183 -11.78 1.06 19.28
CA LYS A 183 -12.34 2.02 20.24
C LYS A 183 -12.30 3.46 19.73
N TYR A 184 -11.19 3.87 19.12
CA TYR A 184 -11.08 5.20 18.51
C TYR A 184 -11.99 5.35 17.30
N MET A 185 -12.02 4.37 16.40
CA MET A 185 -12.85 4.39 15.19
C MET A 185 -14.35 4.39 15.52
N SER A 186 -14.79 3.62 16.52
CA SER A 186 -16.20 3.59 16.92
C SER A 186 -16.70 4.89 17.57
N ARG A 187 -15.79 5.74 18.04
CA ARG A 187 -16.11 6.99 18.74
C ARG A 187 -15.79 8.25 17.95
N CYS A 188 -15.01 8.17 16.90
CA CYS A 188 -14.64 9.36 16.13
C CYS A 188 -15.85 9.97 15.41
N LYS A 189 -15.78 11.28 15.17
CA LYS A 189 -16.74 11.99 14.34
C LYS A 189 -16.65 11.56 12.88
N ALA A 190 -15.41 11.40 12.38
CA ALA A 190 -15.12 10.84 11.07
C ALA A 190 -13.68 10.31 11.01
N PHE A 191 -13.46 9.34 10.11
CA PHE A 191 -12.15 8.89 9.67
C PHE A 191 -11.71 9.73 8.47
N VAL A 192 -10.47 10.21 8.48
CA VAL A 192 -9.88 11.06 7.43
C VAL A 192 -8.61 10.41 6.89
N TYR A 193 -8.55 10.27 5.56
CA TYR A 193 -7.45 9.57 4.86
C TYR A 193 -6.94 10.40 3.70
#